data_30f701d0089dbf893a40581f014de75f
#
_entry.id   30f701d0089dbf893a40581f014de75f
#
_cell.length_a   1.000
_cell.length_b   1.000
_cell.length_c   1.000
_cell.angle_alpha   90.00
_cell.angle_beta   90.00
_cell.angle_gamma   90.00
#
_symmetry.space_group_name_H-M   'P 1'
#
loop_
_entity.id
_entity.type
_entity.pdbx_description
1 polymer ?
#
loop_
_entity_poly.entity_id
_entity_poly.type
_entity_poly.pdbx_seq_one_letter_code
_entity_poly.pdbx_strand_id
1 'polypeptide(L)'
;MKQAINRISNRVGDWFATLFSLTALLLVPHAIIRPIIGYGLHHWIPIQWLALHAMLIILTLCIALAAYIIADSTAPEPPETY
;
A
#
# COMPACT_ATOMS: atom_id res chain seq x y z
N MET A 1 -1.87 18.67 -19.79
CA MET A 1 -0.99 17.55 -19.45
C MET A 1 -0.73 17.45 -17.95
N LYS A 2 -0.25 18.52 -17.32
CA LYS A 2 0.00 18.49 -15.89
C LYS A 2 -1.22 18.14 -15.06
N GLN A 3 -2.39 18.69 -15.42
CA GLN A 3 -3.62 18.42 -14.68
C GLN A 3 -4.05 16.96 -14.79
N ALA A 4 -3.86 16.35 -15.96
CA ALA A 4 -4.21 14.96 -16.16
C ALA A 4 -3.27 14.05 -15.34
N ILE A 5 -1.97 14.34 -15.36
CA ILE A 5 -0.99 13.59 -14.60
C ILE A 5 -1.28 13.74 -13.10
N ASN A 6 -1.57 14.95 -12.62
CA ASN A 6 -1.90 15.19 -11.22
C ASN A 6 -3.12 14.38 -10.80
N ARG A 7 -4.18 14.40 -11.62
CA ARG A 7 -5.42 13.68 -11.31
C ARG A 7 -5.19 12.18 -11.26
N ILE A 8 -4.47 11.65 -12.25
CA ILE A 8 -4.18 10.21 -12.32
C ILE A 8 -3.30 9.81 -11.15
N SER A 9 -2.28 10.59 -10.84
CA SER A 9 -1.36 10.29 -9.74
C SER A 9 -2.07 10.30 -8.40
N ASN A 10 -2.97 11.26 -8.16
CA ASN A 10 -3.77 11.29 -6.94
C ASN A 10 -4.66 10.06 -6.83
N ARG A 11 -5.29 9.66 -7.93
CA ARG A 11 -6.16 8.49 -7.94
C ARG A 11 -5.37 7.22 -7.69
N VAL A 12 -4.22 7.07 -8.33
CA VAL A 12 -3.33 5.92 -8.12
C VAL A 12 -2.86 5.90 -6.66
N GLY A 13 -2.45 7.05 -6.13
CA GLY A 13 -2.03 7.15 -4.74
C GLY A 13 -3.13 6.73 -3.78
N ASP A 14 -4.36 7.18 -4.01
CA ASP A 14 -5.50 6.81 -3.16
C ASP A 14 -5.80 5.32 -3.22
N TRP A 15 -5.74 4.73 -4.41
CA TRP A 15 -5.93 3.30 -4.59
C TRP A 15 -4.88 2.49 -3.82
N PHE A 16 -3.61 2.84 -4.00
CA PHE A 16 -2.54 2.10 -3.35
C PHE A 16 -2.46 2.38 -1.86
N ALA A 17 -2.85 3.58 -1.40
CA ALA A 17 -2.97 3.87 0.02
C ALA A 17 -4.07 3.01 0.65
N THR A 18 -5.18 2.83 -0.04
CA THR A 18 -6.26 1.94 0.42
C THR A 18 -5.78 0.50 0.47
N LEU A 19 -5.10 0.04 -0.58
CA LEU A 19 -4.53 -1.31 -0.61
C LEU A 19 -3.51 -1.49 0.51
N PHE A 20 -2.66 -0.51 0.73
CA PHE A 20 -1.70 -0.55 1.83
C PHE A 20 -2.40 -0.68 3.18
N SER A 21 -3.44 0.11 3.40
CA SER A 21 -4.19 0.07 4.66
C SER A 21 -4.85 -1.29 4.87
N LEU A 22 -5.46 -1.84 3.82
CA LEU A 22 -6.11 -3.14 3.89
C LEU A 22 -5.11 -4.27 4.12
N THR A 23 -4.00 -4.27 3.38
CA THR A 23 -2.97 -5.31 3.54
C THR A 23 -2.30 -5.22 4.90
N ALA A 24 -2.05 -4.00 5.39
CA ALA A 24 -1.48 -3.81 6.71
C ALA A 24 -2.43 -4.30 7.80
N LEU A 25 -3.72 -4.00 7.66
CA LEU A 25 -4.73 -4.46 8.62
C LEU A 25 -4.83 -5.98 8.62
N LEU A 26 -4.75 -6.61 7.45
CA LEU A 26 -4.83 -8.05 7.32
C LEU A 26 -3.57 -8.76 7.81
N LEU A 27 -2.47 -8.06 7.96
CA LEU A 27 -1.23 -8.64 8.45
C LEU A 27 -1.38 -9.16 9.88
N VAL A 28 -2.09 -8.44 10.73
CA VAL A 28 -2.29 -8.83 12.13
C VAL A 28 -3.01 -10.18 12.24
N PRO A 29 -4.21 -10.36 11.64
CA PRO A 29 -4.87 -11.67 11.68
C PRO A 29 -4.05 -12.74 10.96
N HIS A 30 -3.37 -12.42 9.87
CA HIS A 30 -2.52 -13.36 9.16
C HIS A 30 -1.40 -13.88 10.08
N ALA A 31 -0.73 -12.98 10.79
CA ALA A 31 0.34 -13.35 11.69
C ALA A 31 -0.15 -14.17 12.89
N ILE A 32 -1.38 -13.95 13.33
CA ILE A 32 -1.98 -14.68 14.44
C ILE A 32 -2.50 -16.05 13.99
N ILE A 33 -3.21 -16.08 12.85
CA ILE A 33 -3.85 -17.30 12.35
C ILE A 33 -2.82 -18.32 11.87
N ARG A 34 -1.74 -17.82 11.27
CA ARG A 34 -0.71 -18.69 10.70
C ARG A 34 -0.17 -19.72 11.71
N PRO A 35 0.32 -19.33 12.90
CA PRO A 35 0.80 -20.31 13.86
C PRO A 35 -0.31 -21.17 14.45
N ILE A 36 -1.52 -20.63 14.59
CA ILE A 36 -2.66 -21.40 15.14
C ILE A 36 -3.04 -22.51 14.18
N ILE A 37 -3.18 -22.22 12.90
CA ILE A 37 -3.52 -23.22 11.89
C ILE A 37 -2.40 -24.23 11.73
N GLY A 38 -1.16 -23.75 11.66
CA GLY A 38 0.00 -24.63 11.52
C GLY A 38 0.13 -25.58 12.69
N TYR A 39 -0.15 -25.10 13.89
CA TYR A 39 -0.05 -25.91 15.10
C TYR A 39 -1.17 -26.96 15.17
N GLY A 40 -2.40 -26.53 14.80
CA GLY A 40 -3.56 -27.40 14.93
C GLY A 40 -3.67 -28.47 13.87
N LEU A 41 -3.20 -28.19 12.66
CA LEU A 41 -3.33 -29.10 11.53
C LEU A 41 -2.07 -29.87 11.18
N HIS A 42 -0.98 -29.64 11.89
CA HIS A 42 0.35 -30.16 11.54
C HIS A 42 0.77 -29.78 10.11
N HIS A 43 0.00 -28.91 9.48
CA HIS A 43 0.32 -28.30 8.22
C HIS A 43 0.69 -26.85 8.51
N TRP A 44 1.91 -26.53 8.25
CA TRP A 44 2.34 -25.17 8.48
C TRP A 44 2.29 -24.40 7.16
N ILE A 45 1.80 -23.17 7.26
CA ILE A 45 1.84 -22.26 6.14
C ILE A 45 3.28 -21.76 6.04
N PRO A 46 3.91 -21.85 4.87
CA PRO A 46 5.30 -21.40 4.72
C PRO A 46 5.47 -19.96 5.17
N ILE A 47 6.54 -19.69 5.88
CA ILE A 47 6.86 -18.34 6.33
C ILE A 47 7.00 -17.37 5.15
N GLN A 48 7.30 -17.91 3.97
CA GLN A 48 7.40 -17.15 2.73
C GLN A 48 6.10 -16.41 2.41
N TRP A 49 4.96 -16.97 2.78
CA TRP A 49 3.68 -16.29 2.57
C TRP A 49 3.56 -15.04 3.42
N LEU A 50 4.04 -15.10 4.65
CA LEU A 50 4.07 -13.93 5.52
C LEU A 50 5.05 -12.90 4.98
N ALA A 51 6.21 -13.35 4.50
CA ALA A 51 7.20 -12.47 3.90
C ALA A 51 6.65 -11.81 2.62
N LEU A 52 5.94 -12.56 1.78
CA LEU A 52 5.30 -12.01 0.59
C LEU A 52 4.25 -10.97 0.96
N HIS A 53 3.47 -11.23 2.01
CA HIS A 53 2.49 -10.27 2.50
C HIS A 53 3.17 -8.98 2.95
N ALA A 54 4.25 -9.09 3.70
CA ALA A 54 5.01 -7.93 4.15
C ALA A 54 5.60 -7.16 2.95
N MET A 55 6.11 -7.88 1.95
CA MET A 55 6.63 -7.25 0.74
C MET A 55 5.54 -6.51 -0.03
N LEU A 56 4.33 -7.07 -0.08
CA LEU A 56 3.18 -6.41 -0.69
C LEU A 56 2.85 -5.10 0.02
N ILE A 57 2.90 -5.11 1.35
CA ILE A 57 2.66 -3.90 2.15
C ILE A 57 3.68 -2.83 1.79
N ILE A 58 4.96 -3.21 1.75
CA ILE A 58 6.03 -2.28 1.42
C ILE A 58 5.86 -1.75 0.00
N LEU A 59 5.54 -2.63 -0.95
CA LEU A 59 5.36 -2.27 -2.34
C LEU A 59 4.20 -1.28 -2.52
N THR A 60 3.05 -1.55 -1.90
CA THR A 60 1.90 -0.66 -1.99
C THR A 60 2.20 0.70 -1.37
N LEU A 61 2.95 0.72 -0.26
CA LEU A 61 3.38 1.97 0.36
C LEU A 61 4.30 2.75 -0.57
N CYS A 62 5.28 2.10 -1.17
CA CYS A 62 6.23 2.75 -2.07
C CYS A 62 5.52 3.34 -3.29
N ILE A 63 4.59 2.59 -3.88
CA ILE A 63 3.84 3.06 -5.04
C ILE A 63 2.94 4.24 -4.65
N ALA A 64 2.27 4.16 -3.50
CA ALA A 64 1.43 5.25 -3.02
C ALA A 64 2.24 6.51 -2.79
N LEU A 65 3.39 6.39 -2.14
CA LEU A 65 4.28 7.53 -1.90
C LEU A 65 4.78 8.13 -3.21
N ALA A 66 5.21 7.28 -4.15
CA ALA A 66 5.67 7.75 -5.46
C ALA A 66 4.56 8.49 -6.20
N ALA A 67 3.34 7.96 -6.16
CA ALA A 67 2.19 8.59 -6.81
C ALA A 67 1.88 9.95 -6.19
N TYR A 68 1.93 10.06 -4.86
CA TYR A 68 1.68 11.33 -4.19
C TYR A 68 2.80 12.34 -4.44
N ILE A 69 4.04 11.88 -4.53
CA ILE A 69 5.15 12.77 -4.89
C ILE A 69 4.96 13.32 -6.30
N ILE A 70 4.57 12.48 -7.25
CA ILE A 70 4.29 12.91 -8.62
C ILE A 70 3.11 13.87 -8.62
N ALA A 71 2.06 13.58 -7.86
CA ALA A 71 0.90 14.44 -7.76
C ALA A 71 1.27 15.81 -7.19
N ASP A 72 2.12 15.83 -6.16
CA ASP A 72 2.58 17.08 -5.58
C ASP A 72 3.43 17.89 -6.57
N SER A 73 4.29 17.21 -7.32
CA SER A 73 5.14 17.85 -8.33
C SER A 73 4.35 18.43 -9.48
N THR A 74 3.20 17.85 -9.79
CA THR A 74 2.34 18.30 -10.90
C THR A 74 1.16 19.13 -10.43
N ALA A 75 1.07 19.40 -9.12
CA ALA A 75 0.01 20.22 -8.59
C ALA A 75 0.08 21.63 -9.18
N PRO A 76 -1.07 22.25 -9.48
CA PRO A 76 -1.05 23.63 -9.94
C PRO A 76 -0.53 24.54 -8.83
N GLU A 77 0.30 25.50 -9.22
CA GLU A 77 0.82 26.45 -8.26
C GLU A 77 -0.34 27.24 -7.65
N PRO A 78 -0.33 27.45 -6.32
CA PRO A 78 -1.34 28.26 -5.71
C PRO A 78 -1.25 29.69 -6.27
N PRO A 79 -2.37 30.37 -6.50
CA PRO A 79 -2.33 31.73 -6.97
C PRO A 79 -1.61 32.59 -5.94
N GLU A 80 -0.72 33.46 -6.44
CA GLU A 80 -0.03 34.38 -5.57
C GLU A 80 -1.01 35.41 -5.06
N THR A 81 -1.36 35.29 -3.81
CA THR A 81 -2.32 36.19 -3.18
C THR A 81 -1.69 37.04 -2.09
N TYR A 82 -0.38 36.99 -2.03
CA TYR A 82 0.36 37.80 -1.07
C TYR A 82 1.14 38.91 -1.69
#